data_2c79b8cb524f2ced5958aa4662fd9703
#
_entry.id   2c79b8cb524f2ced5958aa4662fd9703
#
_cell.length_a   1.000
_cell.length_b   1.000
_cell.length_c   1.000
_cell.angle_alpha   90.00
_cell.angle_beta   90.00
_cell.angle_gamma   90.00
#
_symmetry.space_group_name_H-M   'P 1'
#
loop_
_entity.id
_entity.type
_entity.pdbx_description
1 polymer ?
#
loop_
_entity_poly.entity_id
_entity_poly.type
_entity_poly.pdbx_seq_one_letter_code
_entity_poly.pdbx_strand_id
1 'polypeptide(L)'
;MTPPDTLRLSRDPYAPIVIERDGRLLYRIDIESGHASFHRDFPIDSDALRVLSDDAERYYFLFAALHHPYQLSATNLSDAQRERYFSTILFAGRDEVEAFMTECDRASNGAVANLLRIFTQADYRQLREGRWFGMGAGTPAA
;
A
#
# COMPACT_ATOMS: atom_id res chain seq x y z
N MET A 1 30.44 3.97 -12.37
CA MET A 1 29.74 4.67 -11.30
C MET A 1 28.24 4.51 -11.48
N THR A 2 27.57 4.00 -10.46
CA THR A 2 26.12 3.80 -10.57
C THR A 2 25.42 5.13 -10.33
N PRO A 3 24.51 5.55 -11.20
CA PRO A 3 23.78 6.80 -10.94
C PRO A 3 22.96 6.66 -9.66
N PRO A 4 22.73 7.74 -8.95
CA PRO A 4 21.90 7.67 -7.77
C PRO A 4 20.45 7.38 -8.14
N ASP A 5 19.72 6.78 -7.21
CA ASP A 5 18.31 6.53 -7.41
C ASP A 5 17.56 7.86 -7.55
N THR A 6 16.59 7.92 -8.43
CA THR A 6 15.76 9.10 -8.64
C THR A 6 14.43 8.90 -7.95
N LEU A 7 14.07 9.81 -7.07
CA LEU A 7 12.78 9.74 -6.40
C LEU A 7 11.66 10.13 -7.37
N ARG A 8 10.68 9.27 -7.53
CA ARG A 8 9.55 9.49 -8.42
C ARG A 8 8.25 9.76 -7.68
N LEU A 9 8.12 9.29 -6.45
CA LEU A 9 6.91 9.52 -5.66
C LEU A 9 7.25 9.44 -4.17
N SER A 10 6.78 10.42 -3.41
CA SER A 10 6.84 10.41 -1.96
C SER A 10 5.64 11.19 -1.44
N ARG A 11 4.87 10.59 -0.53
CA ARG A 11 3.69 11.27 0.04
C ARG A 11 3.89 11.67 1.48
N ASP A 12 4.33 10.73 2.31
CA ASP A 12 4.50 10.98 3.74
C ASP A 12 5.81 10.37 4.23
N PRO A 13 6.40 10.91 5.28
CA PRO A 13 7.55 10.25 5.91
C PRO A 13 7.16 8.84 6.35
N TYR A 14 8.06 7.90 6.16
CA TYR A 14 7.87 6.49 6.52
C TYR A 14 6.82 5.74 5.69
N ALA A 15 6.18 6.40 4.76
CA ALA A 15 5.28 5.73 3.81
C ALA A 15 6.06 5.29 2.57
N PRO A 16 5.51 4.36 1.78
CA PRO A 16 6.23 3.86 0.59
C PRO A 16 6.56 4.95 -0.41
N ILE A 17 7.69 4.77 -1.08
CA ILE A 17 8.13 5.66 -2.14
C ILE A 17 8.31 4.87 -3.43
N VAL A 18 8.39 5.58 -4.54
CA VAL A 18 8.78 4.97 -5.81
C VAL A 18 10.08 5.63 -6.26
N ILE A 19 11.06 4.82 -6.58
CA ILE A 19 12.35 5.30 -7.09
C ILE A 19 12.59 4.71 -8.47
N GLU A 20 13.44 5.36 -9.23
CA GLU A 20 13.89 4.85 -10.52
C GLU A 20 15.37 4.53 -10.42
N ARG A 21 15.74 3.31 -10.80
CA ARG A 21 17.12 2.83 -10.78
C ARG A 21 17.39 2.13 -12.10
N ASP A 22 18.34 2.63 -12.87
CA ASP A 22 18.72 2.06 -14.16
C ASP A 22 17.51 1.90 -15.11
N GLY A 23 16.63 2.88 -15.15
CA GLY A 23 15.45 2.85 -16.01
C GLY A 23 14.30 2.00 -15.49
N ARG A 24 14.43 1.44 -14.30
CA ARG A 24 13.37 0.61 -13.71
C ARG A 24 12.72 1.31 -12.56
N LEU A 25 11.39 1.18 -12.45
CA LEU A 25 10.65 1.72 -11.32
C LEU A 25 10.56 0.68 -10.22
N LEU A 26 10.86 1.10 -8.99
CA LEU A 26 10.79 0.24 -7.82
C LEU A 26 9.91 0.90 -6.77
N TYR A 27 8.95 0.13 -6.28
CA TYR A 27 8.11 0.53 -5.15
C TYR A 27 8.84 0.07 -3.88
N ARG A 28 9.16 1.01 -3.02
CA ARG A 28 9.90 0.69 -1.79
C ARG A 28 9.00 0.91 -0.58
N ILE A 29 8.83 -0.13 0.22
CA ILE A 29 8.05 -0.07 1.44
C ILE A 29 8.97 -0.35 2.63
N ASP A 30 8.88 0.48 3.67
CA ASP A 30 9.60 0.25 4.90
C ASP A 30 8.76 -0.61 5.82
N ILE A 31 9.37 -1.64 6.38
CA ILE A 31 8.70 -2.59 7.25
C ILE A 31 9.33 -2.54 8.63
N GLU A 32 8.50 -2.38 9.66
CA GLU A 32 8.97 -2.46 11.02
C GLU A 32 8.58 -3.80 11.61
N SER A 33 9.54 -4.49 12.20
CA SER A 33 9.33 -5.78 12.81
C SER A 33 10.06 -5.82 14.14
N GLY A 34 9.36 -5.51 15.20
CA GLY A 34 9.95 -5.45 16.54
C GLY A 34 11.02 -4.37 16.61
N HIS A 35 12.26 -4.77 16.90
CA HIS A 35 13.36 -3.84 17.00
C HIS A 35 14.09 -3.60 15.67
N ALA A 36 13.72 -4.33 14.63
CA ALA A 36 14.37 -4.21 13.34
C ALA A 36 13.49 -3.44 12.36
N SER A 37 14.11 -2.65 11.51
CA SER A 37 13.40 -2.06 10.38
C SER A 37 14.19 -2.39 9.12
N PHE A 38 13.48 -2.65 8.04
CA PHE A 38 14.10 -2.97 6.76
C PHE A 38 13.15 -2.53 5.66
N HIS A 39 13.63 -2.50 4.43
CA HIS A 39 12.76 -2.16 3.32
C HIS A 39 12.69 -3.29 2.31
N ARG A 40 11.63 -3.30 1.53
CA ARG A 40 11.46 -4.21 0.41
C ARG A 40 11.20 -3.39 -0.84
N ASP A 41 11.82 -3.80 -1.94
CA ASP A 41 11.66 -3.13 -3.22
C ASP A 41 10.96 -4.07 -4.18
N PHE A 42 9.93 -3.58 -4.85
CA PHE A 42 9.18 -4.38 -5.83
C PHE A 42 9.16 -3.66 -7.17
N PRO A 43 9.46 -4.35 -8.28
CA PRO A 43 9.38 -3.71 -9.60
C PRO A 43 7.94 -3.37 -9.93
N ILE A 44 7.72 -2.18 -10.47
CA ILE A 44 6.39 -1.77 -10.95
C ILE A 44 6.54 -1.14 -12.32
N ASP A 45 5.42 -0.98 -13.01
CA ASP A 45 5.43 -0.32 -14.32
C ASP A 45 4.90 1.12 -14.20
N SER A 46 4.88 1.82 -15.31
CA SER A 46 4.46 3.21 -15.32
C SER A 46 2.97 3.37 -15.01
N ASP A 47 2.15 2.39 -15.34
CA ASP A 47 0.72 2.44 -15.02
C ASP A 47 0.52 2.38 -13.50
N ALA A 48 1.27 1.53 -12.82
CA ALA A 48 1.21 1.46 -11.36
C ALA A 48 1.65 2.78 -10.72
N LEU A 49 2.72 3.38 -11.23
CA LEU A 49 3.18 4.67 -10.72
C LEU A 49 2.11 5.74 -10.90
N ARG A 50 1.42 5.74 -12.05
CA ARG A 50 0.36 6.70 -12.31
C ARG A 50 -0.77 6.58 -11.29
N VAL A 51 -1.23 5.37 -11.01
CA VAL A 51 -2.28 5.14 -10.02
C VAL A 51 -1.82 5.58 -8.63
N LEU A 52 -0.62 5.21 -8.24
CA LEU A 52 -0.07 5.59 -6.94
C LEU A 52 0.05 7.10 -6.79
N SER A 53 0.34 7.80 -7.89
CA SER A 53 0.48 9.26 -7.88
C SER A 53 -0.88 9.96 -7.87
N ASP A 54 -1.84 9.44 -8.61
CA ASP A 54 -3.13 10.10 -8.82
C ASP A 54 -4.21 9.69 -7.83
N ASP A 55 -4.12 8.51 -7.23
CA ASP A 55 -5.15 7.99 -6.35
C ASP A 55 -4.58 7.73 -4.96
N ALA A 56 -4.76 8.69 -4.07
CA ALA A 56 -4.22 8.61 -2.72
C ALA A 56 -4.83 7.44 -1.94
N GLU A 57 -6.10 7.14 -2.16
CA GLU A 57 -6.74 6.03 -1.44
C GLU A 57 -6.09 4.71 -1.79
N ARG A 58 -5.90 4.44 -3.07
CA ARG A 58 -5.27 3.18 -3.50
C ARG A 58 -3.81 3.11 -3.06
N TYR A 59 -3.12 4.24 -3.03
CA TYR A 59 -1.76 4.30 -2.51
C TYR A 59 -1.70 3.81 -1.05
N TYR A 60 -2.57 4.36 -0.20
CA TYR A 60 -2.58 3.99 1.20
C TYR A 60 -3.12 2.57 1.43
N PHE A 61 -4.05 2.12 0.61
CA PHE A 61 -4.56 0.74 0.70
C PHE A 61 -3.44 -0.26 0.43
N LEU A 62 -2.64 -0.01 -0.60
CA LEU A 62 -1.53 -0.91 -0.93
C LEU A 62 -0.51 -0.95 0.20
N PHE A 63 -0.16 0.21 0.74
CA PHE A 63 0.75 0.30 1.88
C PHE A 63 0.23 -0.53 3.06
N ALA A 64 -1.01 -0.30 3.46
CA ALA A 64 -1.58 -0.97 4.62
C ALA A 64 -1.68 -2.48 4.41
N ALA A 65 -2.06 -2.91 3.21
CA ALA A 65 -2.22 -4.32 2.91
C ALA A 65 -0.88 -5.06 2.85
N LEU A 66 0.16 -4.42 2.34
CA LEU A 66 1.48 -5.08 2.19
C LEU A 66 2.28 -5.12 3.49
N HIS A 67 2.08 -4.15 4.37
CA HIS A 67 2.93 -4.03 5.55
C HIS A 67 2.89 -5.27 6.44
N HIS A 68 1.69 -5.73 6.77
CA HIS A 68 1.53 -6.83 7.72
C HIS A 68 2.16 -8.15 7.24
N PRO A 69 1.91 -8.62 6.00
CA PRO A 69 2.50 -9.88 5.55
C PRO A 69 4.02 -9.90 5.59
N TYR A 70 4.67 -8.77 5.38
CA TYR A 70 6.13 -8.72 5.33
C TYR A 70 6.78 -8.47 6.68
N GLN A 71 6.01 -8.31 7.75
CA GLN A 71 6.58 -8.14 9.07
C GLN A 71 7.25 -9.42 9.59
N LEU A 72 6.77 -10.59 9.15
CA LEU A 72 7.36 -11.86 9.53
C LEU A 72 7.72 -12.63 8.26
N SER A 73 8.87 -13.30 8.26
CA SER A 73 9.27 -14.09 7.08
C SER A 73 8.29 -15.24 6.81
N ALA A 74 7.65 -15.78 7.86
CA ALA A 74 6.69 -16.87 7.68
C ALA A 74 5.44 -16.45 6.93
N THR A 75 5.12 -15.15 6.90
CA THR A 75 3.92 -14.65 6.23
C THR A 75 4.24 -13.84 4.98
N ASN A 76 5.49 -13.85 4.52
CA ASN A 76 5.85 -13.17 3.28
C ASN A 76 5.00 -13.67 2.12
N LEU A 77 4.60 -12.77 1.26
CA LEU A 77 3.79 -13.13 0.09
C LEU A 77 4.65 -13.80 -0.98
N SER A 78 4.06 -14.80 -1.64
CA SER A 78 4.69 -15.36 -2.84
C SER A 78 4.60 -14.33 -3.96
N ASP A 79 5.32 -14.56 -5.06
CA ASP A 79 5.26 -13.67 -6.21
C ASP A 79 3.83 -13.56 -6.76
N ALA A 80 3.11 -14.66 -6.83
CA ALA A 80 1.73 -14.65 -7.32
C ALA A 80 0.80 -13.87 -6.38
N GLN A 81 0.98 -14.01 -5.08
CA GLN A 81 0.19 -13.26 -4.10
C GLN A 81 0.50 -11.77 -4.19
N ARG A 82 1.76 -11.41 -4.31
CA ARG A 82 2.17 -10.01 -4.45
C ARG A 82 1.58 -9.39 -5.70
N GLU A 83 1.62 -10.12 -6.81
CA GLU A 83 1.02 -9.66 -8.05
C GLU A 83 -0.48 -9.40 -7.86
N ARG A 84 -1.17 -10.26 -7.15
CA ARG A 84 -2.59 -10.10 -6.87
C ARG A 84 -2.86 -8.85 -6.02
N TYR A 85 -2.02 -8.57 -5.04
CA TYR A 85 -2.17 -7.39 -4.20
C TYR A 85 -2.03 -6.12 -5.05
N PHE A 86 -0.98 -6.04 -5.85
CA PHE A 86 -0.76 -4.87 -6.69
C PHE A 86 -1.86 -4.71 -7.74
N SER A 87 -2.21 -5.77 -8.46
CA SER A 87 -3.17 -5.66 -9.54
C SER A 87 -4.59 -5.37 -9.02
N THR A 88 -4.98 -5.98 -7.91
CA THR A 88 -6.31 -5.75 -7.37
C THR A 88 -6.43 -4.36 -6.77
N ILE A 89 -5.51 -3.98 -5.91
CA ILE A 89 -5.61 -2.71 -5.21
C ILE A 89 -5.45 -1.52 -6.14
N LEU A 90 -4.58 -1.63 -7.14
CA LEU A 90 -4.32 -0.51 -8.03
C LEU A 90 -5.27 -0.43 -9.23
N PHE A 91 -5.75 -1.57 -9.72
CA PHE A 91 -6.45 -1.59 -11.01
C PHE A 91 -7.86 -2.14 -10.99
N ALA A 92 -8.31 -2.82 -9.95
CA ALA A 92 -9.64 -3.38 -9.91
C ALA A 92 -10.69 -2.32 -9.57
N GLY A 93 -11.95 -2.63 -9.77
CA GLY A 93 -13.04 -1.73 -9.41
C GLY A 93 -13.18 -1.57 -7.90
N ARG A 94 -13.86 -0.53 -7.47
CA ARG A 94 -13.98 -0.20 -6.05
C ARG A 94 -14.53 -1.33 -5.20
N ASP A 95 -15.60 -1.97 -5.65
CA ASP A 95 -16.22 -3.06 -4.88
C ASP A 95 -15.26 -4.22 -4.68
N GLU A 96 -14.51 -4.54 -5.71
CA GLU A 96 -13.53 -5.63 -5.64
C GLU A 96 -12.37 -5.27 -4.71
N VAL A 97 -11.92 -4.02 -4.76
CA VAL A 97 -10.87 -3.55 -3.87
C VAL A 97 -11.34 -3.59 -2.41
N GLU A 98 -12.58 -3.14 -2.15
CA GLU A 98 -13.10 -3.15 -0.79
C GLU A 98 -13.23 -4.58 -0.25
N ALA A 99 -13.66 -5.52 -1.07
CA ALA A 99 -13.74 -6.91 -0.66
C ALA A 99 -12.36 -7.47 -0.36
N PHE A 100 -11.38 -7.15 -1.18
CA PHE A 100 -10.00 -7.60 -0.99
C PHE A 100 -9.39 -7.02 0.28
N MET A 101 -9.58 -5.72 0.50
CA MET A 101 -9.06 -5.05 1.71
C MET A 101 -9.72 -5.63 2.98
N THR A 102 -11.02 -5.92 2.93
CA THR A 102 -11.72 -6.51 4.05
C THR A 102 -11.15 -7.88 4.39
N GLU A 103 -10.85 -8.67 3.35
CA GLU A 103 -10.26 -9.98 3.56
C GLU A 103 -8.86 -9.87 4.17
N CYS A 104 -8.03 -8.97 3.67
CA CYS A 104 -6.70 -8.75 4.23
C CYS A 104 -6.78 -8.28 5.69
N ASP A 105 -7.73 -7.40 5.99
CA ASP A 105 -7.89 -6.88 7.34
C ASP A 105 -8.34 -7.96 8.31
N ARG A 106 -9.26 -8.80 7.89
CA ARG A 106 -9.71 -9.92 8.74
C ARG A 106 -8.56 -10.91 9.00
N ALA A 107 -7.79 -11.21 7.98
CA ALA A 107 -6.67 -12.12 8.11
C ALA A 107 -5.58 -11.57 9.04
N SER A 108 -5.47 -10.25 9.18
CA SER A 108 -4.51 -9.60 10.04
C SER A 108 -5.12 -9.12 11.35
N ASN A 109 -6.36 -9.45 11.60
CA ASN A 109 -7.08 -9.09 12.83
C ASN A 109 -7.09 -7.57 13.05
N GLY A 110 -7.37 -6.81 12.02
CA GLY A 110 -7.52 -5.37 12.10
C GLY A 110 -6.26 -4.56 11.88
N ALA A 111 -5.14 -5.20 11.57
CA ALA A 111 -3.87 -4.48 11.37
C ALA A 111 -3.92 -3.54 10.18
N VAL A 112 -4.60 -3.93 9.10
CA VAL A 112 -4.70 -3.11 7.89
C VAL A 112 -5.51 -1.84 8.18
N ALA A 113 -6.67 -1.99 8.80
CA ALA A 113 -7.50 -0.85 9.16
C ALA A 113 -6.79 0.06 10.16
N ASN A 114 -6.05 -0.50 11.09
CA ASN A 114 -5.32 0.28 12.08
C ASN A 114 -4.22 1.13 11.44
N LEU A 115 -3.49 0.58 10.49
CA LEU A 115 -2.45 1.32 9.80
C LEU A 115 -3.05 2.48 8.99
N LEU A 116 -4.16 2.24 8.31
CA LEU A 116 -4.85 3.30 7.58
C LEU A 116 -5.32 4.41 8.51
N ARG A 117 -5.85 4.07 9.66
CA ARG A 117 -6.28 5.05 10.65
C ARG A 117 -5.11 5.96 11.07
N ILE A 118 -3.94 5.38 11.25
CA ILE A 118 -2.77 6.14 11.67
C ILE A 118 -2.32 7.14 10.59
N PHE A 119 -2.33 6.73 9.34
CA PHE A 119 -1.79 7.56 8.27
C PHE A 119 -2.82 8.46 7.57
N THR A 120 -4.12 8.18 7.67
CA THR A 120 -5.10 8.88 6.85
C THR A 120 -6.27 9.48 7.62
N GLN A 121 -6.42 9.28 8.87
CA GLN A 121 -7.59 9.70 9.64
C GLN A 121 -8.90 9.00 9.22
N ALA A 122 -8.79 7.88 8.52
CA ALA A 122 -9.96 7.10 8.16
C ALA A 122 -10.66 6.56 9.42
N ASP A 123 -11.97 6.37 9.34
CA ASP A 123 -12.74 5.85 10.45
C ASP A 123 -12.52 4.34 10.56
N TYR A 124 -11.86 3.90 11.62
CA TYR A 124 -11.49 2.50 11.83
C TYR A 124 -12.70 1.57 11.77
N ARG A 125 -13.81 1.99 12.38
CA ARG A 125 -15.02 1.18 12.41
C ARG A 125 -15.58 0.95 11.01
N GLN A 126 -15.63 1.99 10.20
CA GLN A 126 -16.11 1.85 8.82
C GLN A 126 -15.21 0.94 8.01
N LEU A 127 -13.90 1.06 8.17
CA LEU A 127 -12.96 0.18 7.50
C LEU A 127 -13.22 -1.27 7.88
N ARG A 128 -13.39 -1.55 9.18
CA ARG A 128 -13.65 -2.91 9.63
C ARG A 128 -14.98 -3.45 9.12
N GLU A 129 -15.90 -2.58 8.76
CA GLU A 129 -17.19 -2.96 8.17
C GLU A 129 -17.13 -3.14 6.66
N GLY A 130 -16.00 -2.91 6.06
CA GLY A 130 -15.83 -3.09 4.61
C GLY A 130 -15.94 -1.84 3.77
N ARG A 131 -15.99 -0.68 4.39
CA ARG A 131 -16.09 0.60 3.67
C ARG A 131 -14.73 1.27 3.65
N TRP A 132 -13.98 0.99 2.61
CA TRP A 132 -12.61 1.45 2.50
C TRP A 132 -12.47 2.76 1.72
N PHE A 133 -13.17 2.89 0.61
CA PHE A 133 -13.17 4.12 -0.14
C PHE A 133 -14.04 5.16 0.59
N GLY A 134 -13.61 6.38 0.57
CA GLY A 134 -14.35 7.45 1.25
C GLY A 134 -13.50 8.32 2.13
N MET A 135 -12.24 7.91 2.39
CA MET A 135 -11.37 8.76 3.18
C MET A 135 -11.10 10.06 2.46
N GLY A 136 -11.07 10.03 1.14
CA GLY A 136 -10.92 11.22 0.36
C GLY A 136 -12.19 12.03 0.30
N ALA A 137 -13.31 11.43 0.62
CA ALA A 137 -14.56 12.10 0.57
C ALA A 137 -14.70 12.99 1.77
N GLY A 138 -13.87 12.79 2.71
CA GLY A 138 -13.79 13.72 3.79
C GLY A 138 -13.40 15.05 3.22
N THR A 139 -12.85 15.05 2.11
CA THR A 139 -12.74 16.23 1.45
C THR A 139 -14.08 16.55 1.00
N PRO A 140 -14.46 17.66 1.28
CA PRO A 140 -15.72 18.04 0.92
C PRO A 140 -15.79 18.28 -0.46
N ALA A 141 -15.54 17.58 -1.10
CA ALA A 141 -15.81 17.68 -2.36
C ALA A 141 -17.18 17.83 -2.38
N ALA A 142 -17.31 17.83 -1.63
CA ALA A 142 -18.40 17.95 -1.67
C ALA A 142 -19.08 18.01 -2.21
#